data_a8a06af4939e01ad0db000681f54b96d
#
_entry.id   a8a06af4939e01ad0db000681f54b96d
#
_cell.length_a   1.000
_cell.length_b   1.000
_cell.length_c   1.000
_cell.angle_alpha   90.00
_cell.angle_beta   90.00
_cell.angle_gamma   90.00
#
_symmetry.space_group_name_H-M   'P 1'
#
loop_
_entity.id
_entity.type
_entity.pdbx_description
1 polymer ?
#
loop_
_entity_poly.entity_id
_entity_poly.type
_entity_poly.pdbx_seq_one_letter_code
_entity_poly.pdbx_strand_id
1 'polypeptide(L)'
;TFAAQLDFGTQRFAPFTEENYVITVLDPGDAPNVHTGDIVYVNPDDVTITSSTDTASGLTSGSISLTLASTYFGDIAINGTYPKLKLTATVEVENAKPRLKTSIENKRIVVTSSGDRVIPFRGTDYDSEVVETLSYSDVYKLRYVYEGSATQPPSVDAAGNLVSGSDVTDRFTFDNGQRDTIYDVSRIVLKPGVEQTAGQLVIAFDYFDHSAG
;
A
#
# COMPACT_ATOMS: atom_id res chain seq x y z
N THR A 1 21.15 25.91 6.59
CA THR A 1 20.68 25.29 5.35
C THR A 1 19.83 24.08 5.72
N PHE A 2 18.68 23.95 5.08
CA PHE A 2 17.80 22.80 5.16
C PHE A 2 17.81 22.12 3.79
N ALA A 3 17.93 20.79 3.74
CA ALA A 3 17.95 20.06 2.49
C ALA A 3 17.03 18.83 2.57
N ALA A 4 16.35 18.53 1.46
CA ALA A 4 15.57 17.34 1.27
C ALA A 4 15.89 16.71 -0.07
N GLN A 5 15.79 15.40 -0.15
CA GLN A 5 16.07 14.61 -1.35
C GLN A 5 14.91 13.68 -1.63
N LEU A 6 14.63 13.47 -2.92
CA LEU A 6 13.66 12.48 -3.37
C LEU A 6 14.36 11.14 -3.58
N ASP A 7 13.74 10.07 -3.08
CA ASP A 7 14.29 8.71 -3.15
C ASP A 7 13.99 7.98 -4.48
N PHE A 8 13.13 8.57 -5.32
CA PHE A 8 12.64 7.91 -6.53
C PHE A 8 13.13 8.61 -7.80
N GLY A 9 13.80 7.87 -8.66
CA GLY A 9 14.45 8.35 -9.86
C GLY A 9 13.55 8.89 -10.98
N THR A 10 12.24 8.92 -10.80
CA THR A 10 11.26 9.49 -11.74
C THR A 10 10.56 10.73 -11.19
N GLN A 11 11.00 11.21 -10.03
CA GLN A 11 10.40 12.35 -9.34
C GLN A 11 11.36 13.54 -9.33
N ARG A 12 10.81 14.72 -9.50
CA ARG A 12 11.53 15.97 -9.33
C ARG A 12 10.68 16.96 -8.53
N PHE A 13 11.32 17.84 -7.82
CA PHE A 13 10.64 18.97 -7.18
C PHE A 13 10.09 19.91 -8.24
N ALA A 14 8.85 20.37 -8.07
CA ALA A 14 8.28 21.43 -8.88
C ALA A 14 9.10 22.73 -8.75
N PRO A 15 9.04 23.65 -9.72
CA PRO A 15 9.66 24.98 -9.56
C PRO A 15 9.17 25.63 -8.27
N PHE A 16 10.09 26.36 -7.60
CA PHE A 16 9.74 26.99 -6.33
C PHE A 16 8.74 28.13 -6.54
N THR A 17 7.60 27.99 -5.90
CA THR A 17 6.58 29.04 -5.70
C THR A 17 6.02 28.88 -4.31
N GLU A 18 5.46 29.94 -3.74
CA GLU A 18 4.84 29.89 -2.40
C GLU A 18 3.70 28.88 -2.31
N GLU A 19 3.05 28.58 -3.43
CA GLU A 19 1.96 27.61 -3.51
C GLU A 19 2.46 26.15 -3.51
N ASN A 20 3.68 25.91 -3.99
CA ASN A 20 4.26 24.58 -4.12
C ASN A 20 5.02 24.11 -2.89
N TYR A 21 5.36 25.00 -1.97
CA TYR A 21 6.23 24.71 -0.85
C TYR A 21 5.74 25.34 0.45
N VAL A 22 5.58 24.51 1.47
CA VAL A 22 5.26 24.96 2.83
C VAL A 22 6.27 24.37 3.79
N ILE A 23 6.91 25.22 4.57
CA ILE A 23 7.81 24.81 5.66
C ILE A 23 7.13 25.11 6.98
N THR A 24 7.00 24.09 7.82
CA THR A 24 6.38 24.22 9.13
C THR A 24 7.38 23.84 10.21
N VAL A 25 7.40 24.59 11.31
CA VAL A 25 8.21 24.27 12.50
C VAL A 25 7.55 23.12 13.25
N LEU A 26 8.23 21.97 13.35
CA LEU A 26 7.77 20.84 14.17
C LEU A 26 8.19 20.98 15.63
N ASP A 27 9.42 21.44 15.83
CA ASP A 27 10.04 21.62 17.13
C ASP A 27 10.94 22.86 17.03
N PRO A 28 10.71 23.92 17.82
CA PRO A 28 11.52 25.13 17.74
C PRO A 28 12.96 24.94 18.27
N GLY A 29 13.22 23.87 19.01
CA GLY A 29 14.50 23.72 19.71
C GLY A 29 14.76 24.90 20.63
N ASP A 30 15.96 25.47 20.52
CA ASP A 30 16.37 26.68 21.29
C ASP A 30 16.17 27.98 20.48
N ALA A 31 15.42 27.96 19.38
CA ALA A 31 15.14 29.15 18.58
C ALA A 31 14.11 30.05 19.27
N PRO A 32 14.46 31.31 19.69
CA PRO A 32 13.59 32.12 20.52
C PRO A 32 12.41 32.75 19.77
N ASN A 33 12.50 32.84 18.44
CA ASN A 33 11.55 33.62 17.64
C ASN A 33 10.49 32.76 16.93
N VAL A 34 10.49 31.45 17.11
CA VAL A 34 9.57 30.52 16.41
C VAL A 34 8.91 29.56 17.37
N HIS A 35 7.71 29.10 17.01
CA HIS A 35 6.92 28.18 17.80
C HIS A 35 6.52 26.96 16.93
N THR A 36 6.16 25.88 17.59
CA THR A 36 5.61 24.72 16.91
C THR A 36 4.35 25.08 16.11
N GLY A 37 4.33 24.74 14.83
CA GLY A 37 3.24 25.05 13.93
C GLY A 37 3.44 26.32 13.09
N ASP A 38 4.44 27.13 13.38
CA ASP A 38 4.74 28.33 12.60
C ASP A 38 5.12 27.95 11.16
N ILE A 39 4.66 28.77 10.21
CA ILE A 39 5.04 28.65 8.79
C ILE A 39 6.25 29.55 8.54
N VAL A 40 7.31 28.98 8.01
CA VAL A 40 8.55 29.67 7.69
C VAL A 40 8.45 30.23 6.28
N TYR A 41 8.57 31.54 6.15
CA TYR A 41 8.71 32.18 4.84
C TYR A 41 10.11 31.95 4.29
N VAL A 42 10.20 31.61 3.01
CA VAL A 42 11.46 31.39 2.28
C VAL A 42 11.53 32.36 1.12
N ASN A 43 12.61 33.12 1.05
CA ASN A 43 12.86 33.97 -0.12
C ASN A 43 13.18 33.04 -1.32
N PRO A 44 12.51 33.21 -2.48
CA PRO A 44 12.81 32.45 -3.69
C PRO A 44 14.29 32.45 -4.10
N ASP A 45 15.00 33.53 -3.87
CA ASP A 45 16.43 33.67 -4.20
C ASP A 45 17.34 32.77 -3.33
N ASP A 46 16.84 32.29 -2.20
CA ASP A 46 17.55 31.43 -1.26
C ASP A 46 17.25 29.93 -1.47
N VAL A 47 16.55 29.62 -2.55
CA VAL A 47 16.15 28.25 -2.88
C VAL A 47 16.98 27.70 -4.05
N THR A 48 17.61 26.56 -3.84
CA THR A 48 18.31 25.84 -4.91
C THR A 48 17.64 24.48 -5.10
N ILE A 49 17.06 24.27 -6.27
CA ILE A 49 16.54 22.98 -6.69
C ILE A 49 17.50 22.42 -7.73
N THR A 50 18.01 21.24 -7.46
CA THR A 50 18.90 20.52 -8.38
C THR A 50 18.28 19.20 -8.76
N SER A 51 18.36 18.88 -10.05
CA SER A 51 18.07 17.55 -10.56
C SER A 51 19.36 16.99 -11.18
N SER A 52 19.71 15.77 -10.82
CA SER A 52 20.82 15.06 -11.47
C SER A 52 20.28 13.76 -12.04
N THR A 53 20.59 13.50 -13.32
CA THR A 53 20.26 12.22 -13.96
C THR A 53 21.51 11.34 -13.91
N ASP A 54 21.39 10.17 -13.27
CA ASP A 54 22.42 9.16 -13.36
C ASP A 54 22.42 8.57 -14.78
N THR A 55 23.48 8.79 -15.51
CA THR A 55 23.61 8.33 -16.91
C THR A 55 23.67 6.82 -17.05
N ALA A 56 24.02 6.09 -15.99
CA ALA A 56 24.10 4.62 -16.02
C ALA A 56 22.73 3.96 -15.82
N SER A 57 21.90 4.49 -14.93
CA SER A 57 20.56 3.95 -14.62
C SER A 57 19.44 4.69 -15.35
N GLY A 58 19.70 5.88 -15.90
CA GLY A 58 18.66 6.76 -16.44
C GLY A 58 17.74 7.38 -15.39
N LEU A 59 18.05 7.19 -14.11
CA LEU A 59 17.25 7.68 -13.00
C LEU A 59 17.61 9.13 -12.70
N THR A 60 16.59 9.96 -12.52
CA THR A 60 16.74 11.36 -12.11
C THR A 60 16.50 11.47 -10.62
N SER A 61 17.48 11.96 -9.87
CA SER A 61 17.28 12.33 -8.47
C SER A 61 17.05 13.82 -8.35
N GLY A 62 16.08 14.21 -7.52
CA GLY A 62 15.82 15.61 -7.21
C GLY A 62 16.25 15.95 -5.79
N SER A 63 16.94 17.05 -5.61
CA SER A 63 17.22 17.60 -4.29
C SER A 63 16.82 19.07 -4.23
N ILE A 64 16.35 19.50 -3.07
CA ILE A 64 16.09 20.90 -2.76
C ILE A 64 16.97 21.31 -1.60
N SER A 65 17.62 22.46 -1.72
CA SER A 65 18.37 23.11 -0.66
C SER A 65 17.78 24.48 -0.41
N LEU A 66 17.47 24.77 0.84
CA LEU A 66 16.88 26.02 1.28
C LEU A 66 17.85 26.70 2.24
N THR A 67 18.18 27.94 1.99
CA THR A 67 18.94 28.78 2.91
C THR A 67 17.98 29.70 3.63
N LEU A 68 17.69 29.38 4.88
CA LEU A 68 16.79 30.17 5.72
C LEU A 68 17.58 31.30 6.40
N ALA A 69 17.00 32.48 6.42
CA ALA A 69 17.61 33.63 7.09
C ALA A 69 17.80 33.31 8.59
N SER A 70 19.02 33.50 9.10
CA SER A 70 19.33 33.27 10.53
C SER A 70 18.50 34.15 11.45
N THR A 71 18.16 35.35 11.01
CA THR A 71 17.33 36.29 11.74
C THR A 71 15.91 35.81 12.02
N TYR A 72 15.40 34.87 11.20
CA TYR A 72 14.07 34.31 11.37
C TYR A 72 13.97 33.45 12.64
N PHE A 73 14.99 32.66 12.92
CA PHE A 73 15.02 31.79 14.10
C PHE A 73 15.57 32.48 15.35
N GLY A 74 16.22 33.64 15.21
CA GLY A 74 16.98 34.30 16.27
C GLY A 74 18.34 33.62 16.51
N ASP A 75 19.06 34.12 17.52
CA ASP A 75 20.38 33.64 17.88
C ASP A 75 20.28 32.32 18.65
N ILE A 76 20.67 31.23 18.02
CA ILE A 76 20.79 29.92 18.65
C ILE A 76 22.23 29.77 19.18
N ALA A 77 22.39 29.46 20.44
CA ALA A 77 23.70 29.25 21.06
C ALA A 77 24.51 28.15 20.29
N ILE A 78 25.83 28.26 20.30
CA ILE A 78 26.76 27.34 19.57
C ILE A 78 26.50 25.86 19.88
N ASN A 79 26.03 25.56 21.09
CA ASN A 79 25.65 24.20 21.53
C ASN A 79 24.14 24.02 21.63
N GLY A 80 23.36 24.93 21.07
CA GLY A 80 21.90 24.88 21.12
C GLY A 80 21.29 23.88 20.14
N THR A 81 20.06 23.47 20.43
CA THR A 81 19.29 22.58 19.58
C THR A 81 18.65 23.38 18.43
N TYR A 82 18.95 23.00 17.19
CA TYR A 82 18.35 23.64 16.02
C TYR A 82 16.88 23.21 15.83
N PRO A 83 16.06 24.07 15.22
CA PRO A 83 14.67 23.74 14.92
C PRO A 83 14.55 22.54 14.00
N LYS A 84 13.56 21.69 14.26
CA LYS A 84 13.13 20.63 13.34
C LYS A 84 12.02 21.16 12.45
N LEU A 85 12.22 21.05 11.16
CA LEU A 85 11.32 21.57 10.15
C LEU A 85 10.70 20.42 9.34
N LYS A 86 9.46 20.64 8.93
CA LYS A 86 8.76 19.78 7.98
C LYS A 86 8.60 20.56 6.68
N LEU A 87 9.09 19.96 5.58
CA LEU A 87 8.84 20.44 4.23
C LEU A 87 7.65 19.68 3.65
N THR A 88 6.65 20.41 3.18
CA THR A 88 5.60 19.90 2.30
C THR A 88 5.84 20.52 0.94
N ALA A 89 6.11 19.72 -0.07
CA ALA A 89 6.51 20.17 -1.39
C ALA A 89 5.71 19.47 -2.49
N THR A 90 5.42 20.19 -3.56
CA THR A 90 4.86 19.62 -4.79
C THR A 90 5.98 18.90 -5.55
N VAL A 91 5.70 17.67 -5.93
CA VAL A 91 6.62 16.81 -6.69
C VAL A 91 5.97 16.46 -8.01
N GLU A 92 6.71 16.67 -9.09
CA GLU A 92 6.33 16.22 -10.44
C GLU A 92 6.85 14.81 -10.64
N VAL A 93 6.01 13.94 -11.17
CA VAL A 93 6.35 12.55 -11.49
C VAL A 93 6.40 12.40 -13.00
N GLU A 94 7.58 12.11 -13.53
CA GLU A 94 7.75 11.84 -14.95
C GLU A 94 7.30 10.41 -15.29
N ASN A 95 6.61 10.26 -16.43
CA ASN A 95 6.13 8.97 -16.91
C ASN A 95 5.22 8.21 -15.92
N ALA A 96 4.44 8.92 -15.13
CA ALA A 96 3.42 8.28 -14.30
C ALA A 96 2.50 7.45 -15.20
N LYS A 97 2.60 6.12 -15.09
CA LYS A 97 1.70 5.20 -15.78
C LYS A 97 0.56 4.86 -14.84
N PRO A 98 -0.69 4.83 -15.35
CA PRO A 98 -1.78 4.32 -14.53
C PRO A 98 -1.50 2.85 -14.18
N ARG A 99 -1.82 2.47 -12.95
CA ARG A 99 -1.79 1.04 -12.58
C ARG A 99 -2.76 0.28 -13.48
N LEU A 100 -2.26 -0.75 -14.12
CA LEU A 100 -3.11 -1.64 -14.91
C LEU A 100 -3.79 -2.61 -13.95
N LYS A 101 -5.10 -2.73 -14.09
CA LYS A 101 -5.88 -3.79 -13.47
C LYS A 101 -6.03 -4.92 -14.50
N THR A 102 -5.54 -6.10 -14.16
CA THR A 102 -5.72 -7.30 -14.97
C THR A 102 -6.69 -8.22 -14.26
N SER A 103 -7.73 -8.67 -14.95
CA SER A 103 -8.65 -9.66 -14.41
C SER A 103 -8.01 -11.04 -14.45
N ILE A 104 -7.90 -11.65 -13.28
CA ILE A 104 -7.48 -13.05 -13.13
C ILE A 104 -8.73 -13.87 -12.77
N GLU A 105 -9.03 -14.83 -13.61
CA GLU A 105 -10.20 -15.68 -13.46
C GLU A 105 -9.85 -17.06 -12.90
N ASN A 106 -10.79 -17.63 -12.15
CA ASN A 106 -10.71 -18.99 -11.61
C ASN A 106 -9.44 -19.27 -10.79
N LYS A 107 -8.98 -18.24 -10.03
CA LYS A 107 -7.92 -18.48 -9.05
C LYS A 107 -8.44 -19.38 -7.94
N ARG A 108 -7.66 -20.38 -7.60
CA ARG A 108 -7.99 -21.37 -6.58
C ARG A 108 -6.96 -21.35 -5.47
N ILE A 109 -7.44 -21.33 -4.23
CA ILE A 109 -6.60 -21.43 -3.04
C ILE A 109 -7.11 -22.52 -2.12
N VAL A 110 -6.18 -23.12 -1.38
CA VAL A 110 -6.49 -24.03 -0.27
C VAL A 110 -6.41 -23.26 1.03
N VAL A 111 -7.46 -23.36 1.83
CA VAL A 111 -7.54 -22.75 3.16
C VAL A 111 -7.80 -23.87 4.17
N THR A 112 -6.98 -23.94 5.21
CA THR A 112 -7.23 -24.83 6.32
C THR A 112 -8.31 -24.20 7.19
N SER A 113 -9.50 -24.80 7.21
CA SER A 113 -10.58 -24.36 8.11
C SER A 113 -10.29 -24.88 9.50
N SER A 114 -10.23 -23.97 10.45
CA SER A 114 -10.14 -24.30 11.89
C SER A 114 -11.48 -24.18 12.60
N GLY A 115 -12.59 -24.16 11.87
CA GLY A 115 -13.92 -23.92 12.40
C GLY A 115 -14.27 -22.44 12.58
N ASP A 116 -13.51 -21.55 11.95
CA ASP A 116 -13.75 -20.12 12.00
C ASP A 116 -15.01 -19.74 11.21
N ARG A 117 -15.77 -18.79 11.75
CA ARG A 117 -16.95 -18.25 11.06
C ARG A 117 -16.61 -17.21 10.00
N VAL A 118 -15.41 -16.67 10.04
CA VAL A 118 -14.88 -15.69 9.08
C VAL A 118 -13.57 -16.25 8.54
N ILE A 119 -13.55 -16.53 7.25
CA ILE A 119 -12.39 -17.13 6.57
C ILE A 119 -11.87 -16.12 5.57
N PRO A 120 -10.72 -15.47 5.86
CA PRO A 120 -10.08 -14.58 4.91
C PRO A 120 -9.50 -15.37 3.73
N PHE A 121 -9.48 -14.76 2.53
CA PHE A 121 -8.86 -15.36 1.36
C PHE A 121 -7.33 -15.28 1.47
N ARG A 122 -6.82 -16.06 2.41
CA ARG A 122 -5.40 -16.32 2.64
C ARG A 122 -5.20 -17.82 2.61
N GLY A 123 -4.29 -18.28 1.75
CA GLY A 123 -4.08 -19.71 1.62
C GLY A 123 -2.92 -20.00 0.68
N THR A 124 -2.71 -21.28 0.45
CA THR A 124 -1.74 -21.76 -0.54
C THR A 124 -2.40 -21.85 -1.91
N ASP A 125 -1.62 -21.63 -2.96
CA ASP A 125 -2.08 -21.83 -4.32
C ASP A 125 -2.44 -23.32 -4.52
N TYR A 126 -3.65 -23.58 -5.00
CA TYR A 126 -4.13 -24.95 -5.21
C TYR A 126 -3.38 -25.68 -6.34
N ASP A 127 -3.00 -24.94 -7.38
CA ASP A 127 -2.36 -25.47 -8.58
C ASP A 127 -0.81 -25.39 -8.52
N SER A 128 -0.22 -24.87 -7.44
CA SER A 128 1.22 -24.68 -7.31
C SER A 128 1.87 -25.73 -6.42
N GLU A 129 3.03 -26.24 -6.86
CA GLU A 129 3.91 -27.06 -6.02
C GLU A 129 4.66 -26.24 -4.95
N VAL A 130 4.66 -24.90 -5.07
CA VAL A 130 5.30 -23.98 -4.13
C VAL A 130 4.28 -23.59 -3.08
N VAL A 131 4.59 -23.91 -1.81
CA VAL A 131 3.79 -23.51 -0.67
C VAL A 131 4.00 -22.03 -0.41
N GLU A 132 3.19 -21.18 -1.03
CA GLU A 132 3.19 -19.75 -0.83
C GLU A 132 1.86 -19.33 -0.19
N THR A 133 1.93 -18.67 0.96
CA THR A 133 0.72 -18.11 1.59
C THR A 133 0.40 -16.78 0.97
N LEU A 134 -0.67 -16.73 0.22
CA LEU A 134 -1.13 -15.56 -0.51
C LEU A 134 -2.34 -14.91 0.18
N SER A 135 -2.45 -13.60 0.04
CA SER A 135 -3.60 -12.82 0.52
C SER A 135 -4.21 -12.07 -0.66
N TYR A 136 -5.53 -12.18 -0.83
CA TYR A 136 -6.23 -11.60 -1.96
C TYR A 136 -7.18 -10.50 -1.51
N SER A 137 -7.02 -9.33 -2.11
CA SER A 137 -7.93 -8.20 -2.06
C SER A 137 -8.52 -7.96 -3.45
N ASP A 138 -9.49 -7.06 -3.56
CA ASP A 138 -10.14 -6.70 -4.83
C ASP A 138 -10.72 -7.91 -5.60
N VAL A 139 -11.27 -8.86 -4.86
CA VAL A 139 -12.01 -10.00 -5.43
C VAL A 139 -13.40 -9.51 -5.80
N TYR A 140 -13.79 -9.69 -7.06
CA TYR A 140 -15.10 -9.22 -7.53
C TYR A 140 -16.13 -10.34 -7.69
N LYS A 141 -15.70 -11.61 -7.67
CA LYS A 141 -16.61 -12.74 -7.84
C LYS A 141 -16.11 -13.96 -7.09
N LEU A 142 -16.97 -14.53 -6.25
CA LEU A 142 -16.81 -15.88 -5.70
C LEU A 142 -17.40 -16.89 -6.68
N ARG A 143 -16.63 -17.93 -7.04
CA ARG A 143 -17.09 -18.99 -7.94
C ARG A 143 -17.66 -20.17 -7.16
N TYR A 144 -16.88 -20.72 -6.25
CA TYR A 144 -17.32 -21.83 -5.38
C TYR A 144 -16.48 -21.93 -4.11
N VAL A 145 -17.01 -22.60 -3.13
CA VAL A 145 -16.33 -23.05 -1.90
C VAL A 145 -16.60 -24.55 -1.76
N TYR A 146 -15.56 -25.35 -1.89
CA TYR A 146 -15.65 -26.80 -1.72
C TYR A 146 -14.93 -27.22 -0.44
N GLU A 147 -15.51 -28.21 0.27
CA GLU A 147 -14.94 -28.76 1.50
C GLU A 147 -14.47 -30.20 1.28
N GLY A 148 -13.24 -30.48 1.69
CA GLY A 148 -12.66 -31.80 1.75
C GLY A 148 -12.67 -32.40 3.14
N SER A 149 -11.70 -33.23 3.46
CA SER A 149 -11.50 -33.75 4.82
C SER A 149 -10.64 -32.81 5.66
N ALA A 150 -10.48 -33.09 6.94
CA ALA A 150 -9.60 -32.34 7.83
C ALA A 150 -8.12 -32.39 7.40
N THR A 151 -7.73 -33.40 6.63
CA THR A 151 -6.32 -33.64 6.23
C THR A 151 -6.06 -33.52 4.73
N GLN A 152 -7.12 -33.42 3.92
CA GLN A 152 -7.01 -33.37 2.46
C GLN A 152 -7.98 -32.32 1.89
N PRO A 153 -7.53 -31.46 0.99
CA PRO A 153 -8.44 -30.57 0.28
C PRO A 153 -9.38 -31.36 -0.65
N PRO A 154 -10.51 -30.77 -1.05
CA PRO A 154 -11.37 -31.37 -2.05
C PRO A 154 -10.65 -31.49 -3.39
N SER A 155 -10.97 -32.53 -4.16
CA SER A 155 -10.43 -32.68 -5.52
C SER A 155 -11.34 -31.97 -6.52
N VAL A 156 -10.71 -31.21 -7.43
CA VAL A 156 -11.38 -30.38 -8.44
C VAL A 156 -10.74 -30.67 -9.79
N ASP A 157 -11.54 -30.83 -10.83
CA ASP A 157 -11.02 -31.01 -12.19
C ASP A 157 -10.50 -29.67 -12.80
N ALA A 158 -9.90 -29.75 -13.98
CA ALA A 158 -9.38 -28.58 -14.68
C ALA A 158 -10.48 -27.56 -15.05
N ALA A 159 -11.73 -28.01 -15.22
CA ALA A 159 -12.87 -27.15 -15.51
C ALA A 159 -13.48 -26.50 -14.25
N GLY A 160 -13.03 -26.92 -13.07
CA GLY A 160 -13.55 -26.39 -11.80
C GLY A 160 -14.69 -27.21 -11.19
N ASN A 161 -15.00 -28.40 -11.74
CA ASN A 161 -16.04 -29.24 -11.19
C ASN A 161 -15.51 -30.07 -10.01
N LEU A 162 -16.36 -30.26 -9.02
CA LEU A 162 -16.03 -31.07 -7.85
C LEU A 162 -15.91 -32.56 -8.23
N VAL A 163 -14.77 -33.15 -7.93
CA VAL A 163 -14.53 -34.58 -8.12
C VAL A 163 -14.71 -35.36 -6.82
N SER A 164 -14.22 -34.79 -5.70
CA SER A 164 -14.42 -35.37 -4.37
C SER A 164 -14.52 -34.26 -3.31
N GLY A 165 -15.36 -34.50 -2.30
CA GLY A 165 -15.68 -33.52 -1.27
C GLY A 165 -17.13 -33.09 -1.31
N SER A 166 -17.45 -31.92 -0.79
CA SER A 166 -18.79 -31.36 -0.73
C SER A 166 -18.81 -29.90 -1.19
N ASP A 167 -19.83 -29.51 -1.94
CA ASP A 167 -20.08 -28.11 -2.24
C ASP A 167 -20.76 -27.44 -1.02
N VAL A 168 -20.08 -26.45 -0.46
CA VAL A 168 -20.55 -25.70 0.71
C VAL A 168 -20.70 -24.21 0.42
N THR A 169 -20.67 -23.81 -0.86
CA THR A 169 -20.77 -22.42 -1.31
C THR A 169 -21.96 -21.71 -0.70
N ASP A 170 -23.10 -22.36 -0.68
CA ASP A 170 -24.34 -21.78 -0.14
C ASP A 170 -24.34 -21.52 1.38
N ARG A 171 -23.39 -22.08 2.11
CA ARG A 171 -23.24 -21.86 3.55
C ARG A 171 -22.65 -20.48 3.88
N PHE A 172 -22.01 -19.83 2.92
CA PHE A 172 -21.26 -18.61 3.13
C PHE A 172 -21.90 -17.39 2.47
N THR A 173 -21.60 -16.23 3.05
CA THR A 173 -21.76 -14.91 2.42
C THR A 173 -20.39 -14.41 2.03
N PHE A 174 -20.28 -13.89 0.83
CA PHE A 174 -19.03 -13.32 0.31
C PHE A 174 -18.91 -11.84 0.68
N ASP A 175 -17.76 -11.45 1.23
CA ASP A 175 -17.33 -10.07 1.45
C ASP A 175 -16.10 -9.82 0.58
N ASN A 176 -16.22 -8.95 -0.41
CA ASN A 176 -15.18 -8.65 -1.38
C ASN A 176 -14.01 -7.82 -0.83
N GLY A 177 -14.09 -7.38 0.42
CA GLY A 177 -13.06 -6.56 1.05
C GLY A 177 -13.02 -5.11 0.58
N GLN A 178 -13.88 -4.69 -0.33
CA GLN A 178 -13.91 -3.31 -0.78
C GLN A 178 -14.55 -2.41 0.29
N ARG A 179 -13.85 -1.34 0.62
CA ARG A 179 -14.28 -0.29 1.53
C ARG A 179 -14.13 1.05 0.81
N ASP A 180 -14.72 2.10 1.35
CA ASP A 180 -14.73 3.43 0.72
C ASP A 180 -13.34 3.97 0.38
N THR A 181 -12.35 3.63 1.19
CA THR A 181 -10.98 4.19 1.07
C THR A 181 -9.87 3.16 0.92
N ILE A 182 -10.15 1.86 1.13
CA ILE A 182 -9.14 0.80 1.10
C ILE A 182 -9.69 -0.49 0.50
N TYR A 183 -8.78 -1.33 -0.01
CA TYR A 183 -9.05 -2.73 -0.31
C TYR A 183 -8.52 -3.59 0.84
N ASP A 184 -9.44 -4.17 1.61
CA ASP A 184 -9.13 -5.16 2.63
C ASP A 184 -9.03 -6.56 1.99
N VAL A 185 -8.50 -7.53 2.72
CA VAL A 185 -8.48 -8.93 2.27
C VAL A 185 -9.93 -9.43 2.16
N SER A 186 -10.27 -9.97 0.99
CA SER A 186 -11.58 -10.58 0.76
C SER A 186 -11.78 -11.79 1.67
N ARG A 187 -13.02 -12.10 2.01
CA ARG A 187 -13.36 -13.18 2.95
C ARG A 187 -14.73 -13.77 2.66
N ILE A 188 -14.93 -14.97 3.16
CA ILE A 188 -16.25 -15.57 3.28
C ILE A 188 -16.67 -15.61 4.74
N VAL A 189 -17.95 -15.39 5.00
CA VAL A 189 -18.53 -15.37 6.35
C VAL A 189 -19.63 -16.44 6.40
N LEU A 190 -19.53 -17.35 7.36
CA LEU A 190 -20.53 -18.39 7.56
C LEU A 190 -21.87 -17.76 7.97
N LYS A 191 -22.93 -18.13 7.28
CA LYS A 191 -24.29 -17.64 7.56
C LYS A 191 -24.73 -18.01 8.98
N PRO A 192 -25.57 -17.19 9.63
CA PRO A 192 -26.12 -17.52 10.96
C PRO A 192 -26.88 -18.84 10.92
N GLY A 193 -26.70 -19.67 11.94
CA GLY A 193 -27.41 -20.94 12.10
C GLY A 193 -26.92 -22.09 11.24
N VAL A 194 -25.87 -21.88 10.44
CA VAL A 194 -25.23 -22.92 9.60
C VAL A 194 -24.10 -23.57 10.38
N GLU A 195 -23.94 -24.89 10.21
CA GLU A 195 -22.84 -25.67 10.78
C GLU A 195 -21.50 -25.25 10.21
N GLN A 196 -20.50 -25.15 11.09
CA GLN A 196 -19.13 -24.81 10.69
C GLN A 196 -18.51 -25.94 9.86
N THR A 197 -17.64 -25.54 8.94
CA THR A 197 -16.83 -26.49 8.17
C THR A 197 -15.72 -27.07 9.06
N ALA A 198 -15.49 -28.39 8.92
CA ALA A 198 -14.45 -29.11 9.68
C ALA A 198 -13.26 -29.49 8.81
N GLY A 199 -13.42 -29.41 7.50
CA GLY A 199 -12.44 -29.82 6.50
C GLY A 199 -11.63 -28.66 5.93
N GLN A 200 -10.63 -29.01 5.13
CA GLN A 200 -9.91 -28.03 4.31
C GLN A 200 -10.83 -27.54 3.19
N LEU A 201 -10.70 -26.25 2.87
CA LEU A 201 -11.51 -25.64 1.83
C LEU A 201 -10.67 -25.35 0.59
N VAL A 202 -11.27 -25.55 -0.59
CA VAL A 202 -10.83 -24.92 -1.83
C VAL A 202 -11.79 -23.81 -2.16
N ILE A 203 -11.26 -22.60 -2.27
CA ILE A 203 -12.03 -21.41 -2.63
C ILE A 203 -11.59 -20.97 -4.01
N ALA A 204 -12.54 -20.86 -4.94
CA ALA A 204 -12.28 -20.32 -6.28
C ALA A 204 -12.97 -18.98 -6.46
N PHE A 205 -12.24 -18.05 -7.05
CA PHE A 205 -12.67 -16.67 -7.20
C PHE A 205 -12.00 -15.98 -8.39
N ASP A 206 -12.56 -14.85 -8.75
CA ASP A 206 -12.01 -13.93 -9.74
C ASP A 206 -11.60 -12.65 -9.03
N TYR A 207 -10.42 -12.12 -9.32
CA TYR A 207 -9.89 -10.91 -8.69
C TYR A 207 -9.17 -10.02 -9.69
N PHE A 208 -8.95 -8.77 -9.30
CA PHE A 208 -8.10 -7.87 -10.06
C PHE A 208 -6.68 -7.87 -9.48
N ASP A 209 -5.72 -8.20 -10.35
CA ASP A 209 -4.31 -8.01 -10.07
C ASP A 209 -3.90 -6.59 -10.42
N HIS A 210 -3.26 -5.92 -9.47
CA HIS A 210 -2.78 -4.56 -9.63
C HIS A 210 -1.28 -4.61 -9.93
N SER A 211 -0.90 -4.28 -11.15
CA SER A 211 0.52 -4.16 -11.49
C SER A 211 1.21 -3.15 -10.57
N ALA A 212 2.46 -3.40 -10.24
CA ALA A 212 3.34 -2.36 -9.71
C ALA A 212 3.41 -1.24 -10.76
N GLY A 213 2.88 -0.07 -10.42
CA GLY A 213 2.93 1.12 -11.29
C GLY A 213 4.33 1.69 -11.38
#